data_3d9ee5b18ae14c1685df8a43c45f11fd
#
_entry.id   3d9ee5b18ae14c1685df8a43c45f11fd
#
_cell.length_a   1.000
_cell.length_b   1.000
_cell.length_c   1.000
_cell.angle_alpha   90.00
_cell.angle_beta   90.00
_cell.angle_gamma   90.00
#
_symmetry.space_group_name_H-M   'P 1'
#
loop_
_entity.id
_entity.type
_entity.pdbx_description
1 polymer ?
#
loop_
_entity_poly.entity_id
_entity_poly.type
_entity_poly.pdbx_seq_one_letter_code
_entity_poly.pdbx_strand_id
1 'polypeptide(L)'
;MNDKKANRLVVTLTTSGQDELISRLSSACSPENIPDVIGWYTFLIHHYVRPYLPKLFPNIEPTGFIFDRNAHPSNLMRKRGSQRYFSADGSLFKETLPELAIKIAEIANPLVEQRLSQIYDEIIIDEVQDISRKSLDIIYRLLSQNSIKLIMVGDTRQSLIDSDQMSRKNRGADRLELMNWYREHEKHGRVQITELSETWRSNSAIAEFSDRIFPEELHFAHTKSVNSSNTGHDGVFFVHERDLSSYLTKFKPTALRPSIRVGKHLNHIDFQNIGRVKGFTFDRVIIFPTQPMIDFITKGDRLKDKSACLFYVSVTRARHSVAIIISDSIRKKTHLDNLYIPITIWNPENA
;
A
#
# COMPACT_ATOMS: atom_id res chain seq x y z
N MET A 1 6.32 12.22 39.84
CA MET A 1 6.96 11.27 38.90
C MET A 1 7.10 12.01 37.59
N ASN A 2 8.31 12.29 37.14
CA ASN A 2 8.52 12.84 35.80
C ASN A 2 8.08 11.75 34.82
N ASP A 3 6.99 11.97 34.11
CA ASP A 3 6.62 11.12 32.97
C ASP A 3 7.76 11.21 31.94
N LYS A 4 8.60 10.20 31.95
CA LYS A 4 9.69 10.11 30.97
C LYS A 4 9.05 10.05 29.59
N LYS A 5 9.32 11.07 28.78
CA LYS A 5 8.82 11.14 27.42
C LYS A 5 9.23 9.89 26.66
N ALA A 6 8.27 9.16 26.10
CA ALA A 6 8.57 7.96 25.31
C ALA A 6 9.26 8.34 24.00
N ASN A 7 10.40 7.75 23.72
CA ASN A 7 11.11 7.90 22.45
C ASN A 7 10.41 7.05 21.38
N ARG A 8 9.81 7.71 20.38
CA ARG A 8 9.02 7.08 19.32
C ARG A 8 9.70 7.21 17.97
N LEU A 9 9.68 6.13 17.21
CA LEU A 9 10.09 6.10 15.80
C LEU A 9 8.89 5.72 14.94
N VAL A 10 8.63 6.50 13.89
CA VAL A 10 7.66 6.16 12.85
C VAL A 10 8.41 5.78 11.58
N VAL A 11 8.07 4.63 11.04
CA VAL A 11 8.70 4.08 9.83
C VAL A 11 7.65 3.90 8.76
N THR A 12 7.88 4.40 7.55
CA THR A 12 7.00 4.19 6.39
C THR A 12 7.82 3.85 5.14
N LEU A 13 7.17 3.31 4.10
CA LEU A 13 7.90 2.80 2.95
C LEU A 13 8.27 3.89 1.92
N THR A 14 7.44 4.94 1.78
CA THR A 14 7.56 5.91 0.70
C THR A 14 7.94 7.30 1.20
N THR A 15 8.67 8.06 0.38
CA THR A 15 9.02 9.45 0.68
C THR A 15 7.77 10.32 0.83
N SER A 16 6.78 10.16 -0.06
CA SER A 16 5.51 10.89 0.06
C SER A 16 4.75 10.55 1.34
N GLY A 17 4.82 9.30 1.81
CA GLY A 17 4.26 8.91 3.12
C GLY A 17 4.99 9.57 4.28
N GLN A 18 6.32 9.71 4.20
CA GLN A 18 7.10 10.44 5.22
C GLN A 18 6.67 11.90 5.28
N ASP A 19 6.60 12.59 4.13
CA ASP A 19 6.23 14.00 4.05
C ASP A 19 4.81 14.25 4.60
N GLU A 20 3.86 13.36 4.25
CA GLU A 20 2.48 13.43 4.74
C GLU A 20 2.41 13.22 6.26
N LEU A 21 3.09 12.21 6.78
CA LEU A 21 3.13 11.93 8.22
C LEU A 21 3.77 13.09 8.99
N ILE A 22 4.90 13.63 8.52
CA ILE A 22 5.56 14.79 9.13
C ILE A 22 4.60 15.97 9.16
N SER A 23 3.91 16.28 8.06
CA SER A 23 2.96 17.38 7.98
C SER A 23 1.80 17.22 8.97
N ARG A 24 1.21 16.02 9.05
CA ARG A 24 0.10 15.72 9.97
C ARG A 24 0.55 15.77 11.44
N LEU A 25 1.69 15.17 11.76
CA LEU A 25 2.25 15.15 13.11
C LEU A 25 2.62 16.58 13.57
N SER A 26 3.20 17.39 12.67
CA SER A 26 3.53 18.78 12.96
C SER A 26 2.28 19.66 13.24
N SER A 27 1.14 19.28 12.68
CA SER A 27 -0.14 19.97 12.92
C SER A 27 -0.86 19.47 14.18
N ALA A 28 -0.60 18.22 14.60
CA ALA A 28 -1.31 17.58 15.70
C ALA A 28 -0.53 17.56 17.02
N CYS A 29 0.80 17.68 16.98
CA CYS A 29 1.67 17.56 18.13
C CYS A 29 2.42 18.86 18.40
N SER A 30 2.77 19.13 19.66
CA SER A 30 3.75 20.17 19.97
C SER A 30 5.14 19.78 19.45
N PRO A 31 6.00 20.73 19.05
CA PRO A 31 7.29 20.45 18.40
C PRO A 31 8.18 19.44 19.15
N GLU A 32 8.17 19.51 20.47
CA GLU A 32 8.94 18.60 21.33
C GLU A 32 8.38 17.18 21.38
N ASN A 33 7.15 16.94 20.87
CA ASN A 33 6.46 15.65 20.90
C ASN A 33 6.35 14.97 19.53
N ILE A 34 6.90 15.60 18.48
CA ILE A 34 6.92 15.00 17.15
C ILE A 34 7.92 13.84 17.17
N PRO A 35 7.49 12.60 16.82
CA PRO A 35 8.39 11.47 16.72
C PRO A 35 9.31 11.61 15.50
N ASP A 36 10.44 10.89 15.50
CA ASP A 36 11.25 10.74 14.30
C ASP A 36 10.47 9.97 13.23
N VAL A 37 10.46 10.46 11.98
CA VAL A 37 9.81 9.82 10.84
C VAL A 37 10.87 9.50 9.79
N ILE A 38 11.07 8.19 9.52
CA ILE A 38 12.07 7.74 8.55
C ILE A 38 11.50 6.71 7.57
N GLY A 39 12.17 6.54 6.43
CA GLY A 39 11.84 5.49 5.48
C GLY A 39 12.32 4.11 5.92
N TRP A 40 11.60 3.04 5.49
CA TRP A 40 11.96 1.65 5.79
C TRP A 40 13.41 1.30 5.42
N TYR A 41 13.87 1.71 4.26
CA TYR A 41 15.25 1.45 3.84
C TYR A 41 16.27 2.23 4.68
N THR A 42 15.95 3.46 5.07
CA THR A 42 16.75 4.25 6.01
C THR A 42 16.81 3.57 7.38
N PHE A 43 15.70 3.04 7.87
CA PHE A 43 15.65 2.24 9.09
C PHE A 43 16.60 1.04 9.02
N LEU A 44 16.54 0.25 7.94
CA LEU A 44 17.43 -0.89 7.75
C LEU A 44 18.92 -0.47 7.69
N ILE A 45 19.21 0.60 6.98
CA ILE A 45 20.60 1.09 6.85
C ILE A 45 21.12 1.59 8.19
N HIS A 46 20.38 2.42 8.91
CA HIS A 46 20.84 3.08 10.13
C HIS A 46 20.91 2.15 11.34
N HIS A 47 19.96 1.21 11.44
CA HIS A 47 19.84 0.41 12.65
C HIS A 47 20.38 -1.01 12.50
N TYR A 48 20.39 -1.57 11.29
CA TYR A 48 20.89 -2.92 11.02
C TYR A 48 22.24 -2.90 10.31
N VAL A 49 22.35 -2.21 9.18
CA VAL A 49 23.51 -2.34 8.30
C VAL A 49 24.70 -1.54 8.84
N ARG A 50 24.60 -0.21 8.91
CA ARG A 50 25.74 0.65 9.28
C ARG A 50 26.43 0.24 10.58
N PRO A 51 25.73 -0.01 11.69
CA PRO A 51 26.40 -0.29 12.96
C PRO A 51 27.11 -1.65 13.01
N TYR A 52 26.65 -2.62 12.22
CA TYR A 52 27.11 -4.00 12.35
C TYR A 52 27.69 -4.61 11.06
N LEU A 53 27.73 -3.87 9.96
CA LEU A 53 28.31 -4.30 8.69
C LEU A 53 29.73 -4.84 8.84
N PRO A 54 30.62 -4.22 9.65
CA PRO A 54 31.99 -4.72 9.84
C PRO A 54 32.08 -6.15 10.39
N LYS A 55 31.03 -6.65 11.07
CA LYS A 55 30.97 -8.05 11.50
C LYS A 55 30.84 -9.05 10.35
N LEU A 56 30.26 -8.63 9.23
CA LEU A 56 30.06 -9.45 8.04
C LEU A 56 31.06 -9.11 6.91
N PHE A 57 31.33 -7.81 6.74
CA PHE A 57 32.23 -7.27 5.71
C PHE A 57 33.13 -6.20 6.30
N PRO A 58 34.26 -6.60 6.96
CA PRO A 58 35.11 -5.67 7.70
C PRO A 58 35.72 -4.53 6.89
N ASN A 59 35.91 -4.74 5.57
CA ASN A 59 36.60 -3.82 4.69
C ASN A 59 35.66 -3.08 3.72
N ILE A 60 34.36 -3.07 3.99
CA ILE A 60 33.38 -2.41 3.11
C ILE A 60 32.72 -1.27 3.86
N GLU A 61 32.88 -0.07 3.31
CA GLU A 61 32.13 1.12 3.72
C GLU A 61 31.10 1.46 2.65
N PRO A 62 29.79 1.48 3.00
CA PRO A 62 28.75 1.86 2.06
C PRO A 62 28.90 3.32 1.62
N THR A 63 29.00 3.55 0.32
CA THR A 63 29.15 4.89 -0.27
C THR A 63 27.82 5.51 -0.69
N GLY A 64 26.79 4.69 -0.93
CA GLY A 64 25.50 5.16 -1.41
C GLY A 64 24.42 4.08 -1.40
N PHE A 65 23.30 4.42 -2.03
CA PHE A 65 22.14 3.54 -2.15
C PHE A 65 21.53 3.62 -3.55
N ILE A 66 21.39 2.48 -4.20
CA ILE A 66 20.86 2.39 -5.57
C ILE A 66 19.42 1.97 -5.52
N PHE A 67 18.55 2.89 -5.93
CA PHE A 67 17.12 2.66 -6.11
C PHE A 67 16.75 2.15 -7.51
N ASP A 68 17.69 2.25 -8.46
CA ASP A 68 17.39 2.06 -9.87
C ASP A 68 17.09 0.59 -10.20
N ARG A 69 16.04 0.39 -11.00
CA ARG A 69 15.54 -0.91 -11.46
C ARG A 69 16.41 -1.57 -12.53
N ASN A 70 17.51 -0.94 -12.96
CA ASN A 70 18.37 -1.45 -14.04
C ASN A 70 19.23 -2.64 -13.58
N ALA A 71 19.45 -2.83 -12.29
CA ALA A 71 20.01 -4.06 -11.77
C ALA A 71 18.91 -5.12 -11.71
N HIS A 72 18.76 -5.91 -12.78
CA HIS A 72 17.74 -6.97 -12.82
C HIS A 72 17.93 -7.91 -11.62
N PRO A 73 16.93 -8.09 -10.74
CA PRO A 73 17.09 -8.84 -9.49
C PRO A 73 17.64 -10.25 -9.69
N SER A 74 17.34 -10.90 -10.82
CA SER A 74 17.87 -12.22 -11.17
C SER A 74 19.40 -12.24 -11.32
N ASN A 75 20.04 -11.14 -11.67
CA ASN A 75 21.49 -11.04 -11.77
C ASN A 75 22.14 -10.95 -10.38
N LEU A 76 21.50 -10.24 -9.44
CA LEU A 76 21.96 -10.17 -8.06
C LEU A 76 21.83 -11.50 -7.33
N MET A 77 20.80 -12.30 -7.62
CA MET A 77 20.63 -13.64 -7.02
C MET A 77 21.77 -14.62 -7.35
N ARG A 78 22.44 -14.44 -8.48
CA ARG A 78 23.58 -15.28 -8.90
C ARG A 78 24.91 -14.83 -8.29
N LYS A 79 24.99 -13.61 -7.79
CA LYS A 79 26.20 -13.06 -7.16
C LYS A 79 26.38 -13.63 -5.75
N ARG A 80 27.63 -13.74 -5.31
CA ARG A 80 28.01 -14.23 -3.98
C ARG A 80 28.81 -13.17 -3.22
N GLY A 81 28.93 -13.34 -1.91
CA GLY A 81 29.68 -12.44 -1.05
C GLY A 81 29.14 -11.01 -1.11
N SER A 82 30.04 -10.04 -1.02
CA SER A 82 29.68 -8.62 -1.02
C SER A 82 29.06 -8.13 -2.32
N GLN A 83 29.45 -8.69 -3.47
CA GLN A 83 28.91 -8.32 -4.78
C GLN A 83 27.39 -8.54 -4.92
N ARG A 84 26.78 -9.35 -4.03
CA ARG A 84 25.35 -9.54 -3.97
C ARG A 84 24.63 -8.30 -3.42
N TYR A 85 25.28 -7.56 -2.54
CA TYR A 85 24.69 -6.46 -1.78
C TYR A 85 25.20 -5.09 -2.20
N PHE A 86 26.38 -5.05 -2.81
CA PHE A 86 27.05 -3.81 -3.17
C PHE A 86 27.42 -3.78 -4.65
N SER A 87 27.38 -2.60 -5.24
CA SER A 87 27.97 -2.27 -6.53
C SER A 87 29.49 -2.14 -6.42
N ALA A 88 30.16 -1.96 -7.55
CA ALA A 88 31.62 -1.82 -7.58
C ALA A 88 32.13 -0.57 -6.86
N ASP A 89 31.32 0.49 -6.80
CA ASP A 89 31.59 1.73 -6.07
C ASP A 89 31.15 1.69 -4.60
N GLY A 90 30.70 0.55 -4.09
CA GLY A 90 30.30 0.36 -2.69
C GLY A 90 28.86 0.77 -2.37
N SER A 91 28.03 1.12 -3.36
CA SER A 91 26.63 1.47 -3.12
C SER A 91 25.77 0.24 -2.87
N LEU A 92 24.85 0.31 -1.89
CA LEU A 92 23.93 -0.75 -1.53
C LEU A 92 22.82 -0.92 -2.58
N PHE A 93 22.46 -2.16 -2.90
CA PHE A 93 21.30 -2.46 -3.73
C PHE A 93 20.02 -2.57 -2.90
N LYS A 94 18.98 -1.82 -3.30
CA LYS A 94 17.67 -1.84 -2.66
C LYS A 94 17.09 -3.26 -2.54
N GLU A 95 17.19 -4.04 -3.60
CA GLU A 95 16.57 -5.36 -3.72
C GLU A 95 17.12 -6.39 -2.73
N THR A 96 18.37 -6.22 -2.31
CA THR A 96 19.06 -7.16 -1.41
C THR A 96 19.26 -6.62 -0.01
N LEU A 97 18.88 -5.37 0.24
CA LEU A 97 19.06 -4.73 1.55
C LEU A 97 18.32 -5.46 2.70
N PRO A 98 17.05 -5.91 2.55
CA PRO A 98 16.42 -6.68 3.62
C PRO A 98 17.16 -7.98 3.94
N GLU A 99 17.64 -8.70 2.91
CA GLU A 99 18.43 -9.92 3.10
C GLU A 99 19.75 -9.64 3.84
N LEU A 100 20.43 -8.54 3.49
CA LEU A 100 21.65 -8.12 4.17
C LEU A 100 21.38 -7.79 5.64
N ALA A 101 20.31 -7.04 5.91
CA ALA A 101 19.92 -6.67 7.27
C ALA A 101 19.64 -7.90 8.15
N ILE A 102 18.94 -8.91 7.60
CA ILE A 102 18.67 -10.18 8.31
C ILE A 102 19.98 -10.90 8.63
N LYS A 103 20.87 -11.07 7.65
CA LYS A 103 22.17 -11.73 7.87
C LYS A 103 23.01 -11.03 8.93
N ILE A 104 23.03 -9.71 8.90
CA ILE A 104 23.72 -8.92 9.92
C ILE A 104 23.09 -9.14 11.28
N ALA A 105 21.75 -9.11 11.38
CA ALA A 105 21.05 -9.33 12.63
C ALA A 105 21.27 -10.75 13.21
N GLU A 106 21.41 -11.76 12.35
CA GLU A 106 21.77 -13.13 12.78
C GLU A 106 23.18 -13.17 13.38
N ILE A 107 24.17 -12.56 12.73
CA ILE A 107 25.57 -12.52 13.22
C ILE A 107 25.71 -11.65 14.46
N ALA A 108 24.97 -10.55 14.53
CA ALA A 108 25.01 -9.59 15.61
C ALA A 108 23.98 -9.87 16.73
N ASN A 109 23.29 -11.00 16.69
CA ASN A 109 22.27 -11.35 17.67
C ASN A 109 22.84 -11.41 19.10
N PRO A 110 22.19 -10.80 20.12
CA PRO A 110 20.95 -9.98 20.07
C PRO A 110 21.20 -8.47 20.00
N LEU A 111 22.40 -8.02 19.62
CA LEU A 111 22.88 -6.64 19.77
C LEU A 111 22.05 -5.61 19.03
N VAL A 112 21.47 -5.97 17.85
CA VAL A 112 20.67 -5.03 17.04
C VAL A 112 19.40 -4.65 17.81
N GLU A 113 18.66 -5.62 18.25
CA GLU A 113 17.39 -5.43 18.95
C GLU A 113 17.60 -4.80 20.34
N GLN A 114 18.66 -5.20 21.06
CA GLN A 114 19.02 -4.58 22.33
C GLN A 114 19.35 -3.08 22.14
N ARG A 115 20.11 -2.73 21.11
CA ARG A 115 20.39 -1.33 20.82
C ARG A 115 19.14 -0.54 20.49
N LEU A 116 18.23 -1.11 19.68
CA LEU A 116 16.96 -0.48 19.36
C LEU A 116 16.12 -0.19 20.61
N SER A 117 16.06 -1.15 21.55
CA SER A 117 15.32 -0.99 22.81
C SER A 117 15.93 0.04 23.77
N GLN A 118 17.19 0.36 23.61
CA GLN A 118 17.84 1.45 24.35
C GLN A 118 17.56 2.83 23.77
N ILE A 119 17.21 2.89 22.47
CA ILE A 119 16.95 4.14 21.76
C ILE A 119 15.45 4.45 21.74
N TYR A 120 14.60 3.45 21.46
CA TYR A 120 13.17 3.64 21.25
C TYR A 120 12.34 2.81 22.23
N ASP A 121 11.36 3.44 22.85
CA ASP A 121 10.32 2.79 23.63
C ASP A 121 9.22 2.22 22.74
N GLU A 122 8.98 2.87 21.59
CA GLU A 122 7.91 2.51 20.66
C GLU A 122 8.36 2.69 19.18
N ILE A 123 8.12 1.67 18.36
CA ILE A 123 8.32 1.72 16.90
C ILE A 123 6.97 1.53 16.23
N ILE A 124 6.59 2.47 15.38
CA ILE A 124 5.35 2.46 14.61
C ILE A 124 5.71 2.23 13.15
N ILE A 125 5.18 1.18 12.54
CA ILE A 125 5.39 0.89 11.11
C ILE A 125 4.08 1.17 10.39
N ASP A 126 4.09 2.19 9.53
CA ASP A 126 2.96 2.56 8.70
C ASP A 126 3.03 1.90 7.32
N GLU A 127 1.88 1.68 6.67
CA GLU A 127 1.75 1.00 5.38
C GLU A 127 2.44 -0.37 5.36
N VAL A 128 2.31 -1.12 6.45
CA VAL A 128 3.02 -2.39 6.66
C VAL A 128 2.77 -3.44 5.57
N GLN A 129 1.62 -3.36 4.86
CA GLN A 129 1.29 -4.26 3.76
C GLN A 129 2.19 -4.09 2.52
N ASP A 130 2.94 -3.00 2.44
CA ASP A 130 3.88 -2.75 1.33
C ASP A 130 5.31 -3.22 1.65
N ILE A 131 5.55 -3.66 2.88
CA ILE A 131 6.84 -4.23 3.28
C ILE A 131 7.04 -5.59 2.61
N SER A 132 8.27 -5.85 2.12
CA SER A 132 8.60 -7.11 1.45
C SER A 132 8.49 -8.31 2.40
N ARG A 133 8.14 -9.48 1.87
CA ARG A 133 8.10 -10.73 2.66
C ARG A 133 9.42 -11.03 3.36
N LYS A 134 10.56 -10.75 2.72
CA LYS A 134 11.87 -10.89 3.36
C LYS A 134 12.04 -9.99 4.57
N SER A 135 11.36 -8.85 4.58
CA SER A 135 11.38 -7.92 5.70
C SER A 135 10.50 -8.38 6.87
N LEU A 136 9.58 -9.35 6.67
CA LEU A 136 8.78 -9.93 7.76
C LEU A 136 9.65 -10.61 8.81
N ASP A 137 10.81 -11.17 8.43
CA ASP A 137 11.75 -11.76 9.38
C ASP A 137 12.31 -10.70 10.35
N ILE A 138 12.50 -9.47 9.85
CA ILE A 138 12.91 -8.33 10.70
C ILE A 138 11.78 -7.94 11.65
N ILE A 139 10.54 -7.87 11.15
CA ILE A 139 9.35 -7.60 11.99
C ILE A 139 9.20 -8.70 13.05
N TYR A 140 9.37 -9.97 12.69
CA TYR A 140 9.32 -11.08 13.63
C TYR A 140 10.37 -10.96 14.73
N ARG A 141 11.59 -10.58 14.39
CA ARG A 141 12.66 -10.31 15.37
C ARG A 141 12.28 -9.19 16.32
N LEU A 142 11.68 -8.10 15.83
CA LEU A 142 11.20 -7.00 16.66
C LEU A 142 10.04 -7.45 17.57
N LEU A 143 9.10 -8.23 17.06
CA LEU A 143 7.99 -8.81 17.84
C LEU A 143 8.48 -9.73 18.97
N SER A 144 9.64 -10.35 18.80
CA SER A 144 10.22 -11.24 19.80
C SER A 144 10.91 -10.48 20.93
N GLN A 145 10.96 -9.14 20.86
CA GLN A 145 11.56 -8.28 21.90
C GLN A 145 10.46 -7.68 22.77
N ASN A 146 10.42 -8.07 24.04
CA ASN A 146 9.43 -7.52 24.99
C ASN A 146 9.71 -6.09 25.44
N SER A 147 10.86 -5.53 25.06
CA SER A 147 11.34 -4.22 25.50
C SER A 147 10.97 -3.07 24.58
N ILE A 148 10.43 -3.36 23.39
CA ILE A 148 9.99 -2.37 22.41
C ILE A 148 8.50 -2.60 22.14
N LYS A 149 7.69 -1.55 22.28
CA LYS A 149 6.30 -1.61 21.83
C LYS A 149 6.26 -1.43 20.32
N LEU A 150 5.86 -2.46 19.57
CA LEU A 150 5.72 -2.41 18.12
C LEU A 150 4.26 -2.22 17.74
N ILE A 151 3.98 -1.16 17.00
CA ILE A 151 2.66 -0.87 16.41
C ILE A 151 2.79 -0.97 14.89
N MET A 152 1.91 -1.73 14.26
CA MET A 152 1.88 -1.90 12.82
C MET A 152 0.53 -1.44 12.29
N VAL A 153 0.55 -0.49 11.34
CA VAL A 153 -0.65 0.08 10.73
C VAL A 153 -0.64 -0.23 9.24
N GLY A 154 -1.78 -0.65 8.71
CA GLY A 154 -1.90 -0.92 7.28
C GLY A 154 -3.24 -1.49 6.87
N ASP A 155 -3.46 -1.55 5.56
CA ASP A 155 -4.63 -2.19 4.94
C ASP A 155 -4.16 -3.14 3.85
N THR A 156 -4.27 -4.45 4.09
CA THR A 156 -3.83 -5.48 3.13
C THR A 156 -4.55 -5.39 1.78
N ARG A 157 -5.77 -4.83 1.76
CA ARG A 157 -6.53 -4.56 0.53
C ARG A 157 -5.89 -3.49 -0.36
N GLN A 158 -4.98 -2.67 0.20
CA GLN A 158 -4.24 -1.62 -0.52
C GLN A 158 -2.82 -2.05 -0.93
N SER A 159 -2.46 -3.31 -0.85
CA SER A 159 -1.15 -3.82 -1.24
C SER A 159 -0.96 -3.77 -2.75
N LEU A 160 -0.25 -2.77 -3.26
CA LEU A 160 0.01 -2.57 -4.69
C LEU A 160 1.46 -2.89 -5.08
N ILE A 161 2.38 -2.85 -4.12
CA ILE A 161 3.80 -3.01 -4.40
C ILE A 161 4.13 -4.50 -4.50
N ASP A 162 4.68 -4.91 -5.65
CA ASP A 162 5.31 -6.21 -5.80
C ASP A 162 6.68 -6.15 -5.11
N SER A 163 6.69 -6.28 -3.79
CA SER A 163 7.89 -6.10 -2.96
C SER A 163 8.91 -7.22 -3.12
N ASP A 164 8.52 -8.39 -3.66
CA ASP A 164 9.39 -9.55 -3.90
C ASP A 164 9.64 -9.81 -5.40
N GLN A 165 10.29 -8.87 -6.08
CA GLN A 165 10.75 -9.10 -7.46
C GLN A 165 11.78 -10.23 -7.59
N MET A 166 12.34 -10.70 -6.47
CA MET A 166 13.40 -11.73 -6.44
C MET A 166 12.90 -13.16 -6.49
N SER A 167 11.64 -13.44 -6.19
CA SER A 167 11.09 -14.80 -6.21
C SER A 167 10.23 -15.04 -7.43
N ARG A 168 10.74 -15.83 -8.39
CA ARG A 168 9.95 -16.31 -9.54
C ARG A 168 8.81 -17.26 -9.14
N LYS A 169 8.96 -17.98 -8.02
CA LYS A 169 7.98 -18.96 -7.54
C LYS A 169 6.72 -18.32 -6.94
N ASN A 170 6.81 -17.06 -6.49
CA ASN A 170 5.74 -16.40 -5.74
C ASN A 170 5.22 -15.11 -6.42
N ARG A 171 5.32 -14.98 -7.73
CA ARG A 171 4.79 -13.82 -8.49
C ARG A 171 3.27 -13.66 -8.42
N GLY A 172 2.58 -14.55 -7.79
CA GLY A 172 1.14 -14.51 -7.57
C GLY A 172 0.77 -14.91 -6.15
N ALA A 173 1.76 -15.08 -5.29
CA ALA A 173 1.49 -15.42 -3.92
C ALA A 173 0.79 -14.26 -3.25
N ASP A 174 -0.31 -14.59 -2.74
CA ASP A 174 -1.40 -13.92 -2.11
C ASP A 174 -0.94 -12.68 -1.33
N ARG A 175 -1.33 -11.50 -1.81
CA ARG A 175 -1.15 -10.25 -1.07
C ARG A 175 -1.92 -10.29 0.24
N LEU A 176 -2.92 -11.13 0.29
CA LEU A 176 -3.79 -11.40 1.42
C LEU A 176 -3.17 -12.41 2.42
N GLU A 177 -2.13 -13.17 2.03
CA GLU A 177 -1.38 -14.02 2.96
C GLU A 177 -0.72 -13.24 4.11
N LEU A 178 -0.46 -11.94 3.93
CA LEU A 178 0.05 -11.11 5.02
C LEU A 178 -0.93 -11.06 6.19
N MET A 179 -2.24 -10.98 5.90
CA MET A 179 -3.26 -11.02 6.96
C MET A 179 -3.29 -12.37 7.67
N ASN A 180 -3.11 -13.47 6.93
CA ASN A 180 -2.99 -14.80 7.53
C ASN A 180 -1.75 -14.93 8.42
N TRP A 181 -0.63 -14.31 8.01
CA TRP A 181 0.58 -14.24 8.84
C TRP A 181 0.32 -13.52 10.16
N TYR A 182 -0.36 -12.39 10.17
CA TYR A 182 -0.73 -11.67 11.39
C TYR A 182 -1.69 -12.48 12.26
N ARG A 183 -2.74 -13.06 11.69
CA ARG A 183 -3.70 -13.92 12.43
C ARG A 183 -3.02 -15.13 13.08
N GLU A 184 -2.03 -15.71 12.42
CA GLU A 184 -1.25 -16.80 13.00
C GLU A 184 -0.42 -16.33 14.20
N HIS A 185 0.17 -15.15 14.14
CA HIS A 185 0.87 -14.57 15.28
C HIS A 185 -0.07 -14.15 16.41
N GLU A 186 -1.28 -13.73 16.11
CA GLU A 186 -2.31 -13.43 17.10
C GLU A 186 -2.74 -14.68 17.86
N LYS A 187 -2.97 -15.80 17.18
CA LYS A 187 -3.27 -17.10 17.83
C LYS A 187 -2.19 -17.52 18.84
N HIS A 188 -0.95 -17.14 18.59
CA HIS A 188 0.17 -17.40 19.48
C HIS A 188 0.40 -16.29 20.53
N GLY A 189 -0.49 -15.30 20.63
CA GLY A 189 -0.40 -14.20 21.60
C GLY A 189 0.77 -13.23 21.37
N ARG A 190 1.36 -13.22 20.16
CA ARG A 190 2.49 -12.33 19.82
C ARG A 190 2.06 -10.97 19.32
N VAL A 191 0.88 -10.86 18.77
CA VAL A 191 0.26 -9.61 18.31
C VAL A 191 -1.19 -9.58 18.76
N GLN A 192 -1.75 -8.39 18.82
CA GLN A 192 -3.18 -8.14 18.93
C GLN A 192 -3.62 -7.40 17.68
N ILE A 193 -4.63 -7.93 16.99
CA ILE A 193 -5.19 -7.29 15.79
C ILE A 193 -6.40 -6.47 16.21
N THR A 194 -6.40 -5.20 15.81
CA THR A 194 -7.56 -4.32 15.94
C THR A 194 -7.95 -3.83 14.55
N GLU A 195 -9.13 -4.19 14.09
CA GLU A 195 -9.66 -3.74 12.81
C GLU A 195 -10.40 -2.41 12.97
N LEU A 196 -9.95 -1.39 12.23
CA LEU A 196 -10.63 -0.11 12.15
C LEU A 196 -11.65 -0.18 11.00
N SER A 197 -12.92 -0.23 11.36
CA SER A 197 -14.02 -0.38 10.38
C SER A 197 -14.63 0.96 9.94
N GLU A 198 -14.22 2.08 10.51
CA GLU A 198 -14.77 3.40 10.16
C GLU A 198 -13.96 4.10 9.08
N THR A 199 -14.64 4.70 8.11
CA THR A 199 -14.03 5.59 7.11
C THR A 199 -14.60 7.01 7.20
N TRP A 200 -13.69 7.99 7.29
CA TRP A 200 -14.00 9.42 7.24
C TRP A 200 -13.93 9.99 5.82
N ARG A 201 -13.39 9.22 4.89
CA ARG A 201 -13.13 9.67 3.53
C ARG A 201 -14.35 9.50 2.64
N SER A 202 -14.74 8.27 2.41
CA SER A 202 -15.75 7.91 1.41
C SER A 202 -17.15 7.87 2.03
N ASN A 203 -18.18 8.23 1.27
CA ASN A 203 -19.57 8.04 1.69
C ASN A 203 -19.96 6.55 1.76
N SER A 204 -21.14 6.25 2.31
CA SER A 204 -21.62 4.89 2.55
C SER A 204 -21.68 4.05 1.27
N ALA A 205 -22.19 4.61 0.17
CA ALA A 205 -22.31 3.89 -1.09
C ALA A 205 -20.95 3.43 -1.67
N ILE A 206 -19.91 4.28 -1.53
CA ILE A 206 -18.55 3.93 -1.94
C ILE A 206 -17.96 2.87 -1.00
N ALA A 207 -18.16 3.01 0.31
CA ALA A 207 -17.70 2.06 1.32
C ALA A 207 -18.30 0.67 1.08
N GLU A 208 -19.61 0.57 0.95
CA GLU A 208 -20.33 -0.66 0.66
C GLU A 208 -19.90 -1.32 -0.66
N PHE A 209 -19.70 -0.51 -1.71
CA PHE A 209 -19.17 -1.01 -2.98
C PHE A 209 -17.75 -1.57 -2.82
N SER A 210 -16.89 -0.86 -2.09
CA SER A 210 -15.50 -1.27 -1.89
C SER A 210 -15.37 -2.58 -1.11
N ASP A 211 -16.25 -2.83 -0.15
CA ASP A 211 -16.25 -4.06 0.65
C ASP A 211 -16.61 -5.29 -0.20
N ARG A 212 -17.42 -5.14 -1.26
CA ARG A 212 -17.77 -6.23 -2.18
C ARG A 212 -16.62 -6.69 -3.07
N ILE A 213 -15.54 -5.89 -3.20
CA ILE A 213 -14.39 -6.20 -4.10
C ILE A 213 -13.63 -7.45 -3.64
N PHE A 214 -13.65 -7.72 -2.33
CA PHE A 214 -13.01 -8.89 -1.75
C PHE A 214 -14.04 -9.93 -1.32
N PRO A 215 -13.75 -11.22 -1.49
CA PRO A 215 -14.68 -12.26 -1.09
C PRO A 215 -14.83 -12.35 0.43
N GLU A 216 -16.02 -12.73 0.90
CA GLU A 216 -16.38 -12.80 2.32
C GLU A 216 -15.49 -13.77 3.12
N GLU A 217 -14.95 -14.81 2.46
CA GLU A 217 -14.07 -15.81 3.09
C GLU A 217 -12.77 -15.19 3.63
N LEU A 218 -12.44 -13.96 3.25
CA LEU A 218 -11.29 -13.23 3.79
C LEU A 218 -11.61 -12.55 5.12
N HIS A 219 -12.88 -12.50 5.51
CA HIS A 219 -13.35 -11.99 6.79
C HIS A 219 -12.84 -10.56 7.09
N PHE A 220 -12.85 -9.67 6.11
CA PHE A 220 -12.63 -8.25 6.37
C PHE A 220 -13.86 -7.64 7.04
N ALA A 221 -13.65 -6.78 8.03
CA ALA A 221 -14.73 -6.04 8.66
C ALA A 221 -15.44 -5.13 7.65
N HIS A 222 -16.76 -5.04 7.75
CA HIS A 222 -17.54 -4.10 6.94
C HIS A 222 -17.17 -2.65 7.27
N THR A 223 -16.97 -1.85 6.23
CA THR A 223 -16.59 -0.45 6.35
C THR A 223 -17.79 0.44 6.62
N LYS A 224 -17.82 1.07 7.79
CA LYS A 224 -18.84 2.05 8.16
C LYS A 224 -18.39 3.45 7.79
N SER A 225 -19.14 4.13 6.95
CA SER A 225 -18.88 5.54 6.65
C SER A 225 -19.39 6.44 7.77
N VAL A 226 -18.53 7.39 8.18
CA VAL A 226 -18.91 8.53 9.01
C VAL A 226 -18.96 9.84 8.19
N ASN A 227 -18.70 9.77 6.87
CA ASN A 227 -18.84 10.89 5.96
C ASN A 227 -20.31 11.06 5.58
N SER A 228 -20.95 12.07 6.14
CA SER A 228 -22.37 12.43 5.89
C SER A 228 -22.55 13.51 4.82
N SER A 229 -21.49 13.91 4.10
CA SER A 229 -21.59 14.92 3.06
C SER A 229 -22.47 14.45 1.91
N ASN A 230 -23.37 15.34 1.45
CA ASN A 230 -24.24 15.12 0.29
C ASN A 230 -24.01 16.24 -0.72
N THR A 231 -23.65 15.87 -1.93
CA THR A 231 -23.32 16.79 -3.03
C THR A 231 -24.34 16.74 -4.18
N GLY A 232 -25.37 15.88 -4.05
CA GLY A 232 -26.34 15.62 -5.11
C GLY A 232 -25.85 14.69 -6.23
N HIS A 233 -24.57 14.29 -6.18
CA HIS A 233 -23.98 13.28 -7.07
C HIS A 233 -23.02 12.40 -6.30
N ASP A 234 -23.57 11.50 -5.49
CA ASP A 234 -22.84 10.69 -4.52
C ASP A 234 -23.03 9.20 -4.79
N GLY A 235 -21.96 8.42 -4.71
CA GLY A 235 -22.00 6.97 -4.93
C GLY A 235 -21.18 6.46 -6.11
N VAL A 236 -21.58 5.31 -6.66
CA VAL A 236 -20.87 4.64 -7.76
C VAL A 236 -21.73 4.63 -9.01
N PHE A 237 -21.17 5.05 -10.14
CA PHE A 237 -21.87 5.24 -11.40
C PHE A 237 -21.13 4.59 -12.57
N PHE A 238 -21.87 4.07 -13.54
CA PHE A 238 -21.35 3.84 -14.87
C PHE A 238 -21.49 5.11 -15.72
N VAL A 239 -20.48 5.41 -16.52
CA VAL A 239 -20.46 6.50 -17.49
C VAL A 239 -20.12 5.93 -18.85
N HIS A 240 -20.98 6.15 -19.84
CA HIS A 240 -20.68 5.76 -21.21
C HIS A 240 -19.52 6.59 -21.76
N GLU A 241 -18.67 5.96 -22.56
CA GLU A 241 -17.54 6.62 -23.19
C GLU A 241 -17.97 7.82 -24.05
N ARG A 242 -19.12 7.73 -24.74
CA ARG A 242 -19.69 8.84 -25.50
C ARG A 242 -20.11 10.05 -24.66
N ASP A 243 -20.50 9.83 -23.39
CA ASP A 243 -20.96 10.86 -22.45
C ASP A 243 -19.82 11.40 -21.57
N LEU A 244 -18.60 10.90 -21.79
CA LEU A 244 -17.43 11.16 -20.94
C LEU A 244 -17.08 12.66 -20.92
N SER A 245 -17.09 13.35 -22.06
CA SER A 245 -16.79 14.79 -22.13
C SER A 245 -17.76 15.62 -21.27
N SER A 246 -19.06 15.30 -21.32
CA SER A 246 -20.09 15.97 -20.51
C SER A 246 -19.88 15.70 -19.02
N TYR A 247 -19.55 14.45 -18.66
CA TYR A 247 -19.26 14.07 -17.27
C TYR A 247 -18.04 14.79 -16.71
N LEU A 248 -16.93 14.79 -17.48
CA LEU A 248 -15.68 15.45 -17.09
C LEU A 248 -15.86 16.96 -16.90
N THR A 249 -16.60 17.60 -17.80
CA THR A 249 -16.88 19.05 -17.70
C THR A 249 -17.70 19.37 -16.46
N LYS A 250 -18.75 18.56 -16.19
CA LYS A 250 -19.68 18.81 -15.09
C LYS A 250 -19.09 18.55 -13.72
N PHE A 251 -18.41 17.42 -13.55
CA PHE A 251 -17.99 16.93 -12.24
C PHE A 251 -16.49 17.05 -11.96
N LYS A 252 -15.68 17.30 -12.98
CA LYS A 252 -14.21 17.47 -12.88
C LYS A 252 -13.52 16.39 -12.04
N PRO A 253 -13.81 15.08 -12.25
CA PRO A 253 -13.22 14.03 -11.47
C PRO A 253 -11.74 13.84 -11.79
N THR A 254 -10.97 13.33 -10.84
CA THR A 254 -9.62 12.83 -11.13
C THR A 254 -9.70 11.52 -11.90
N ALA A 255 -9.05 11.46 -13.07
CA ALA A 255 -9.10 10.30 -13.94
C ALA A 255 -8.00 9.28 -13.56
N LEU A 256 -8.40 8.03 -13.32
CA LEU A 256 -7.53 6.96 -12.87
C LEU A 256 -7.52 5.78 -13.85
N ARG A 257 -6.33 5.17 -14.00
CA ARG A 257 -6.17 3.92 -14.78
C ARG A 257 -5.18 2.97 -14.12
N PRO A 258 -5.32 1.64 -14.31
CA PRO A 258 -4.40 0.65 -13.75
C PRO A 258 -2.97 0.76 -14.28
N SER A 259 -2.81 1.12 -15.55
CA SER A 259 -1.51 1.30 -16.18
C SER A 259 -1.60 2.18 -17.42
N ILE A 260 -0.47 2.69 -17.88
CA ILE A 260 -0.36 3.51 -19.11
C ILE A 260 -0.86 2.77 -20.40
N ARG A 261 -0.97 1.45 -20.35
CA ARG A 261 -1.44 0.63 -21.47
C ARG A 261 -2.95 0.61 -21.61
N VAL A 262 -3.66 0.93 -20.52
CA VAL A 262 -5.13 0.90 -20.45
C VAL A 262 -5.68 2.27 -20.82
N GLY A 263 -6.73 2.33 -21.68
CA GLY A 263 -7.37 3.58 -22.08
C GLY A 263 -6.54 4.45 -23.03
N LYS A 264 -5.62 3.88 -23.80
CA LYS A 264 -4.75 4.65 -24.71
C LYS A 264 -5.47 5.48 -25.77
N HIS A 265 -6.66 5.05 -26.19
CA HIS A 265 -7.47 5.76 -27.17
C HIS A 265 -8.09 7.05 -26.63
N LEU A 266 -8.15 7.20 -25.31
CA LEU A 266 -8.58 8.41 -24.60
C LEU A 266 -7.36 9.28 -24.21
N ASN A 267 -6.45 9.52 -25.13
CA ASN A 267 -5.18 10.24 -24.90
C ASN A 267 -5.36 11.71 -24.53
N HIS A 268 -6.54 12.27 -24.78
CA HIS A 268 -6.91 13.64 -24.41
C HIS A 268 -7.27 13.78 -22.91
N ILE A 269 -7.38 12.67 -22.17
CA ILE A 269 -7.66 12.67 -20.74
C ILE A 269 -6.37 12.45 -19.97
N ASP A 270 -6.12 13.31 -18.98
CA ASP A 270 -4.96 13.18 -18.09
C ASP A 270 -5.22 12.11 -17.02
N PHE A 271 -5.00 10.85 -17.40
CA PHE A 271 -5.12 9.72 -16.50
C PHE A 271 -3.89 9.58 -15.60
N GLN A 272 -4.13 9.50 -14.30
CA GLN A 272 -3.12 9.09 -13.33
C GLN A 272 -3.14 7.56 -13.13
N ASN A 273 -1.95 6.98 -12.94
CA ASN A 273 -1.86 5.56 -12.61
C ASN A 273 -2.26 5.34 -11.15
N ILE A 274 -3.14 4.36 -10.89
CA ILE A 274 -3.68 4.05 -9.55
C ILE A 274 -2.58 3.88 -8.49
N GLY A 275 -1.46 3.24 -8.85
CA GLY A 275 -0.35 3.07 -7.91
C GLY A 275 0.34 4.37 -7.47
N ARG A 276 0.17 5.48 -8.21
CA ARG A 276 0.75 6.77 -7.86
C ARG A 276 -0.16 7.62 -6.97
N VAL A 277 -1.44 7.29 -6.91
CA VAL A 277 -2.44 8.04 -6.12
C VAL A 277 -2.76 7.37 -4.78
N LYS A 278 -2.01 6.33 -4.41
CA LYS A 278 -2.10 5.75 -3.07
C LYS A 278 -1.74 6.83 -2.03
N GLY A 279 -2.52 6.93 -0.96
CA GLY A 279 -2.40 8.01 0.04
C GLY A 279 -3.24 9.25 -0.28
N PHE A 280 -3.45 9.59 -1.55
CA PHE A 280 -4.24 10.77 -1.93
C PHE A 280 -5.74 10.58 -1.71
N THR A 281 -6.44 11.71 -1.63
CA THR A 281 -7.90 11.75 -1.51
C THR A 281 -8.43 12.79 -2.51
N PHE A 282 -9.48 12.41 -3.24
CA PHE A 282 -10.13 13.27 -4.24
C PHE A 282 -11.62 13.37 -3.93
N ASP A 283 -12.25 14.46 -4.31
CA ASP A 283 -13.69 14.58 -4.15
C ASP A 283 -14.43 13.58 -5.04
N ARG A 284 -13.96 13.41 -6.28
CA ARG A 284 -14.53 12.50 -7.28
C ARG A 284 -13.44 11.82 -8.08
N VAL A 285 -13.66 10.57 -8.44
CA VAL A 285 -12.77 9.85 -9.35
C VAL A 285 -13.54 9.28 -10.53
N ILE A 286 -12.87 9.17 -11.66
CA ILE A 286 -13.34 8.40 -12.80
C ILE A 286 -12.30 7.34 -13.17
N ILE A 287 -12.72 6.09 -13.31
CA ILE A 287 -11.85 4.93 -13.47
C ILE A 287 -12.01 4.38 -14.88
N PHE A 288 -10.89 4.23 -15.62
CA PHE A 288 -10.87 3.39 -16.80
C PHE A 288 -10.62 1.95 -16.34
N PRO A 289 -11.64 1.06 -16.38
CA PRO A 289 -11.53 -0.27 -15.82
C PRO A 289 -10.77 -1.23 -16.74
N THR A 290 -10.29 -2.34 -16.18
CA THR A 290 -9.90 -3.52 -16.95
C THR A 290 -11.13 -4.42 -17.18
N GLN A 291 -11.04 -5.33 -18.17
CA GLN A 291 -12.15 -6.28 -18.40
C GLN A 291 -12.51 -7.10 -17.14
N PRO A 292 -11.54 -7.64 -16.35
CA PRO A 292 -11.90 -8.32 -15.10
C PRO A 292 -12.69 -7.47 -14.11
N MET A 293 -12.44 -6.14 -14.03
CA MET A 293 -13.20 -5.25 -13.15
C MET A 293 -14.65 -5.10 -13.63
N ILE A 294 -14.87 -5.06 -14.95
CA ILE A 294 -16.21 -5.06 -15.53
C ILE A 294 -16.91 -6.40 -15.29
N ASP A 295 -16.24 -7.52 -15.54
CA ASP A 295 -16.81 -8.86 -15.34
C ASP A 295 -17.19 -9.10 -13.86
N PHE A 296 -16.39 -8.57 -12.92
CA PHE A 296 -16.74 -8.58 -11.50
C PHE A 296 -18.05 -7.83 -11.22
N ILE A 297 -18.23 -6.61 -11.73
CA ILE A 297 -19.42 -5.81 -11.49
C ILE A 297 -20.65 -6.44 -12.15
N THR A 298 -20.49 -6.97 -13.36
CA THR A 298 -21.60 -7.40 -14.20
C THR A 298 -22.01 -8.85 -13.96
N LYS A 299 -21.03 -9.73 -13.65
CA LYS A 299 -21.24 -11.18 -13.55
C LYS A 299 -20.94 -11.74 -12.15
N GLY A 300 -20.25 -10.99 -11.28
CA GLY A 300 -19.75 -11.48 -10.00
C GLY A 300 -18.46 -12.29 -10.10
N ASP A 301 -17.75 -12.22 -11.23
CA ASP A 301 -16.50 -12.95 -11.40
C ASP A 301 -15.44 -12.47 -10.40
N ARG A 302 -14.82 -13.40 -9.67
CA ARG A 302 -13.80 -13.06 -8.66
C ARG A 302 -12.59 -12.38 -9.29
N LEU A 303 -12.19 -11.25 -8.74
CA LEU A 303 -10.97 -10.57 -9.12
C LEU A 303 -9.73 -11.30 -8.58
N LYS A 304 -8.66 -11.34 -9.38
CA LYS A 304 -7.33 -11.72 -8.88
C LYS A 304 -6.81 -10.65 -7.93
N ASP A 305 -6.08 -11.03 -6.89
CA ASP A 305 -5.62 -10.15 -5.81
C ASP A 305 -5.07 -8.80 -6.25
N LYS A 306 -4.16 -8.79 -7.22
CA LYS A 306 -3.60 -7.54 -7.74
C LYS A 306 -4.68 -6.64 -8.36
N SER A 307 -5.62 -7.23 -9.08
CA SER A 307 -6.73 -6.50 -9.71
C SER A 307 -7.72 -6.00 -8.66
N ALA A 308 -8.00 -6.81 -7.64
CA ALA A 308 -8.84 -6.43 -6.51
C ALA A 308 -8.23 -5.26 -5.73
N CYS A 309 -6.94 -5.35 -5.35
CA CYS A 309 -6.24 -4.26 -4.68
C CYS A 309 -6.20 -2.97 -5.51
N LEU A 310 -5.92 -3.05 -6.82
CA LEU A 310 -5.95 -1.87 -7.69
C LEU A 310 -7.35 -1.25 -7.74
N PHE A 311 -8.38 -2.08 -7.88
CA PHE A 311 -9.75 -1.58 -7.93
C PHE A 311 -10.17 -0.97 -6.61
N TYR A 312 -9.90 -1.65 -5.49
CA TYR A 312 -10.17 -1.14 -4.15
C TYR A 312 -9.49 0.21 -3.90
N VAL A 313 -8.19 0.32 -4.21
CA VAL A 313 -7.48 1.60 -4.07
C VAL A 313 -8.13 2.69 -4.92
N SER A 314 -8.48 2.41 -6.19
CA SER A 314 -9.07 3.44 -7.05
C SER A 314 -10.43 3.92 -6.54
N VAL A 315 -11.27 3.02 -6.06
CA VAL A 315 -12.60 3.32 -5.52
C VAL A 315 -12.49 4.13 -4.22
N THR A 316 -11.65 3.68 -3.30
CA THR A 316 -11.48 4.30 -1.98
C THR A 316 -10.69 5.62 -1.99
N ARG A 317 -10.30 6.13 -3.17
CA ARG A 317 -9.72 7.49 -3.28
C ARG A 317 -10.78 8.58 -3.28
N ALA A 318 -12.05 8.26 -3.57
CA ALA A 318 -13.12 9.23 -3.70
C ALA A 318 -13.83 9.52 -2.37
N ARG A 319 -14.21 10.79 -2.19
CA ARG A 319 -15.10 11.21 -1.09
C ARG A 319 -16.57 11.06 -1.45
N HIS A 320 -16.95 11.52 -2.65
CA HIS A 320 -18.34 11.73 -3.05
C HIS A 320 -18.80 10.77 -4.13
N SER A 321 -18.07 10.64 -5.23
CA SER A 321 -18.48 9.76 -6.32
C SER A 321 -17.33 9.05 -7.03
N VAL A 322 -17.64 7.85 -7.51
CA VAL A 322 -16.80 7.03 -8.36
C VAL A 322 -17.55 6.78 -9.65
N ALA A 323 -16.98 7.21 -10.78
CA ALA A 323 -17.47 6.86 -12.10
C ALA A 323 -16.61 5.75 -12.71
N ILE A 324 -17.24 4.78 -13.37
CA ILE A 324 -16.57 3.68 -14.06
C ILE A 324 -16.92 3.78 -15.54
N ILE A 325 -15.91 3.95 -16.39
CA ILE A 325 -16.11 4.11 -17.83
C ILE A 325 -16.53 2.79 -18.47
N ILE A 326 -17.58 2.81 -19.26
CA ILE A 326 -18.00 1.67 -20.07
C ILE A 326 -18.02 2.02 -21.54
N SER A 327 -17.35 1.18 -22.35
CA SER A 327 -17.36 1.32 -23.81
C SER A 327 -18.64 0.73 -24.43
N ASP A 328 -18.96 1.15 -25.65
CA ASP A 328 -20.11 0.61 -26.40
C ASP A 328 -19.99 -0.90 -26.66
N SER A 329 -18.78 -1.42 -26.78
CA SER A 329 -18.53 -2.86 -26.95
C SER A 329 -18.88 -3.65 -25.68
N ILE A 330 -18.63 -3.10 -24.49
CA ILE A 330 -19.01 -3.68 -23.21
C ILE A 330 -20.54 -3.63 -23.07
N ARG A 331 -21.15 -2.48 -23.36
CA ARG A 331 -22.61 -2.31 -23.31
C ARG A 331 -23.36 -3.34 -24.14
N LYS A 332 -22.92 -3.61 -25.39
CA LYS A 332 -23.56 -4.60 -26.27
C LYS A 332 -23.45 -6.04 -25.77
N LYS A 333 -22.42 -6.34 -24.99
CA LYS A 333 -22.14 -7.69 -24.43
C LYS A 333 -22.72 -7.90 -23.04
N THR A 334 -23.10 -6.85 -22.35
CA THR A 334 -23.53 -6.88 -20.96
C THR A 334 -24.98 -6.41 -20.88
N HIS A 335 -25.85 -7.24 -20.33
CA HIS A 335 -27.20 -6.83 -19.95
C HIS A 335 -27.10 -5.91 -18.74
N LEU A 336 -27.00 -4.60 -18.97
CA LEU A 336 -26.89 -3.60 -17.91
C LEU A 336 -28.11 -3.54 -16.98
N ASP A 337 -29.21 -4.19 -17.37
CA ASP A 337 -30.43 -4.25 -16.59
C ASP A 337 -30.37 -5.32 -15.48
N ASN A 338 -29.40 -6.23 -15.51
CA ASN A 338 -29.25 -7.31 -14.53
C ASN A 338 -27.77 -7.45 -14.06
N LEU A 339 -27.27 -6.40 -13.43
CA LEU A 339 -25.91 -6.38 -12.91
C LEU A 339 -25.82 -7.16 -11.58
N TYR A 340 -24.73 -7.92 -11.39
CA TYR A 340 -24.43 -8.57 -10.12
C TYR A 340 -24.27 -7.54 -8.98
N ILE A 341 -23.59 -6.41 -9.25
CA ILE A 341 -23.57 -5.26 -8.36
C ILE A 341 -24.41 -4.15 -9.00
N PRO A 342 -25.54 -3.76 -8.41
CA PRO A 342 -26.38 -2.71 -8.97
C PRO A 342 -25.63 -1.37 -8.95
N ILE A 343 -25.41 -0.80 -10.13
CA ILE A 343 -24.79 0.51 -10.34
C ILE A 343 -25.66 1.33 -11.27
N THR A 344 -25.90 2.58 -10.90
CA THR A 344 -26.67 3.51 -11.73
C THR A 344 -25.85 3.96 -12.94
N ILE A 345 -26.48 4.00 -14.11
CA ILE A 345 -25.88 4.60 -15.30
C ILE A 345 -26.17 6.10 -15.27
N TRP A 346 -25.11 6.89 -15.29
CA TRP A 346 -25.24 8.32 -15.40
C TRP A 346 -25.68 8.72 -16.83
N ASN A 347 -26.71 9.57 -16.90
CA ASN A 347 -27.22 10.11 -18.15
C ASN A 347 -27.17 11.64 -18.09
N PRO A 348 -26.58 12.34 -19.09
CA PRO A 348 -26.52 13.79 -19.12
C PRO A 348 -27.90 14.47 -19.17
N GLU A 349 -28.94 13.79 -19.70
CA GLU A 349 -30.30 14.32 -19.81
C GLU A 349 -31.06 14.35 -18.47
N ASN A 350 -30.64 13.53 -17.50
CA ASN A 350 -31.27 13.39 -16.19
C ASN A 350 -30.44 14.04 -15.07
N ALA A 351 -29.43 14.82 -15.40
CA ALA A 351 -28.42 15.26 -14.47
C ALA A 351 -28.47 16.78 -14.22
#